data_36bc6272a6ea3b7bd1f3b3d16bd5f908
#
_entry.id   36bc6272a6ea3b7bd1f3b3d16bd5f908
#
_cell.length_a   1.000
_cell.length_b   1.000
_cell.length_c   1.000
_cell.angle_alpha   90.00
_cell.angle_beta   90.00
_cell.angle_gamma   90.00
#
_symmetry.space_group_name_H-M   'P 1'
#
loop_
_entity.id
_entity.type
_entity.pdbx_description
1 polymer ?
#
loop_
_entity_poly.entity_id
_entity_poly.type
_entity_poly.pdbx_seq_one_letter_code
_entity_poly.pdbx_strand_id
1 'polypeptide(L)'
;MYDLGPDFDDATLAPGTNVLVSGPPLSGKRRLALELLAHGSAQGEGAIVVTTRDSASRVLADYEHLVTDPESVDIGIVDCVTKHQGRSVRDTDVVKYAASPEDMTRMGIKFSEFVEEFRRQRGLENIRVMVDSLSTLLMYSDVQTVFRFMHVFTSRIENADALGLHVIESTAHDDETMNTLKQLFDGVIDVSDDGFSATLPSVDPAD
;
A
#
# COMPACT_ATOMS: atom_id res chain seq x y z
N MET A 1 -3.99 -8.93 -14.44
CA MET A 1 -3.22 -9.80 -13.52
C MET A 1 -1.99 -9.04 -13.07
N TYR A 2 -1.58 -9.20 -11.82
CA TYR A 2 -0.42 -8.51 -11.21
C TYR A 2 0.70 -9.52 -10.98
N ASP A 3 1.77 -9.43 -11.75
CA ASP A 3 2.98 -10.22 -11.59
C ASP A 3 3.78 -9.73 -10.38
N LEU A 4 4.19 -10.64 -9.50
CA LEU A 4 4.96 -10.32 -8.30
C LEU A 4 6.48 -10.39 -8.51
N GLY A 5 6.91 -10.88 -9.65
CA GLY A 5 8.32 -11.00 -10.04
C GLY A 5 9.01 -12.26 -9.55
N PRO A 6 10.30 -12.40 -9.88
CA PRO A 6 11.05 -13.64 -9.73
C PRO A 6 11.23 -14.08 -8.27
N ASP A 7 11.23 -13.17 -7.31
CA ASP A 7 11.34 -13.51 -5.87
C ASP A 7 10.10 -14.26 -5.36
N PHE A 8 9.01 -14.23 -6.12
CA PHE A 8 7.76 -14.95 -5.86
C PHE A 8 7.50 -16.07 -6.88
N ASP A 9 8.55 -16.62 -7.51
CA ASP A 9 8.44 -17.65 -8.55
C ASP A 9 7.50 -17.23 -9.70
N ASP A 10 7.51 -15.94 -10.06
CA ASP A 10 6.63 -15.30 -11.06
C ASP A 10 5.12 -15.52 -10.76
N ALA A 11 4.77 -15.63 -9.49
CA ALA A 11 3.37 -15.71 -9.06
C ALA A 11 2.59 -14.47 -9.51
N THR A 12 1.34 -14.69 -9.91
CA THR A 12 0.42 -13.62 -10.31
C THR A 12 -0.79 -13.54 -9.39
N LEU A 13 -1.31 -12.33 -9.21
CA LEU A 13 -2.52 -12.08 -8.43
C LEU A 13 -3.63 -11.49 -9.30
N ALA A 14 -4.86 -11.83 -8.97
CA ALA A 14 -6.03 -11.26 -9.64
C ALA A 14 -6.18 -9.77 -9.34
N PRO A 15 -6.78 -8.97 -10.26
CA PRO A 15 -7.20 -7.61 -9.96
C PRO A 15 -8.13 -7.58 -8.73
N GLY A 16 -7.98 -6.55 -7.90
CA GLY A 16 -8.75 -6.39 -6.67
C GLY A 16 -8.18 -7.09 -5.44
N THR A 17 -7.11 -7.89 -5.60
CA THR A 17 -6.49 -8.62 -4.48
C THR A 17 -5.86 -7.66 -3.46
N ASN A 18 -6.09 -7.93 -2.17
CA ASN A 18 -5.50 -7.21 -1.05
C ASN A 18 -4.60 -8.15 -0.24
N VAL A 19 -3.32 -7.81 -0.08
CA VAL A 19 -2.30 -8.62 0.60
C VAL A 19 -1.77 -7.89 1.84
N LEU A 20 -1.73 -8.58 2.97
CA LEU A 20 -1.07 -8.10 4.17
C LEU A 20 0.43 -8.43 4.12
N VAL A 21 1.28 -7.42 4.27
CA VAL A 21 2.74 -7.58 4.37
C VAL A 21 3.14 -7.42 5.83
N SER A 22 3.36 -8.52 6.50
CA SER A 22 3.53 -8.63 7.95
C SER A 22 4.98 -8.97 8.31
N GLY A 23 5.46 -8.50 9.44
CA GLY A 23 6.78 -8.85 9.94
C GLY A 23 7.18 -8.03 11.16
N PRO A 24 8.22 -8.43 11.92
CA PRO A 24 8.72 -7.65 13.04
C PRO A 24 9.39 -6.34 12.58
N PRO A 25 9.66 -5.39 13.48
CA PRO A 25 10.43 -4.19 13.15
C PRO A 25 11.74 -4.54 12.44
N LEU A 26 12.11 -3.74 11.44
CA LEU A 26 13.36 -3.87 10.68
C LEU A 26 13.51 -5.14 9.82
N SER A 27 12.48 -5.96 9.69
CA SER A 27 12.51 -7.19 8.86
C SER A 27 12.62 -6.95 7.35
N GLY A 28 12.53 -5.69 6.89
CA GLY A 28 12.55 -5.38 5.46
C GLY A 28 11.18 -5.38 4.77
N LYS A 29 10.08 -5.69 5.47
CA LYS A 29 8.71 -5.76 4.90
C LYS A 29 8.28 -4.50 4.14
N ARG A 30 8.62 -3.30 4.65
CA ARG A 30 8.34 -2.03 3.95
C ARG A 30 9.09 -1.96 2.62
N ARG A 31 10.36 -2.36 2.64
CA ARG A 31 11.20 -2.38 1.44
C ARG A 31 10.65 -3.36 0.41
N LEU A 32 10.28 -4.57 0.83
CA LEU A 32 9.67 -5.58 -0.04
C LEU A 32 8.39 -5.03 -0.70
N ALA A 33 7.51 -4.35 0.07
CA ALA A 33 6.30 -3.74 -0.48
C ALA A 33 6.61 -2.64 -1.52
N LEU A 34 7.63 -1.80 -1.29
CA LEU A 34 8.08 -0.81 -2.27
C LEU A 34 8.73 -1.46 -3.51
N GLU A 35 9.47 -2.55 -3.35
CA GLU A 35 10.05 -3.33 -4.46
C GLU A 35 8.94 -3.94 -5.34
N LEU A 36 7.86 -4.44 -4.74
CA LEU A 36 6.68 -4.92 -5.47
C LEU A 36 5.97 -3.80 -6.25
N LEU A 37 5.90 -2.59 -5.69
CA LEU A 37 5.40 -1.42 -6.44
C LEU A 37 6.34 -1.07 -7.61
N ALA A 38 7.65 -1.01 -7.37
CA ALA A 38 8.65 -0.67 -8.38
C ALA A 38 8.68 -1.70 -9.52
N HIS A 39 8.48 -2.99 -9.20
CA HIS A 39 8.33 -4.05 -10.20
C HIS A 39 7.15 -3.77 -11.14
N GLY A 40 5.99 -3.37 -10.60
CA GLY A 40 4.84 -2.96 -11.43
C GLY A 40 5.12 -1.71 -12.26
N SER A 41 5.78 -0.70 -11.68
CA SER A 41 6.15 0.51 -12.44
C SER A 41 7.09 0.22 -13.61
N ALA A 42 7.97 -0.77 -13.49
CA ALA A 42 8.80 -1.22 -14.61
C ALA A 42 7.97 -1.87 -15.74
N GLN A 43 6.73 -2.27 -15.46
CA GLN A 43 5.76 -2.81 -16.41
C GLN A 43 4.74 -1.75 -16.90
N GLY A 44 4.91 -0.48 -16.51
CA GLY A 44 4.02 0.61 -16.85
C GLY A 44 2.76 0.70 -15.99
N GLU A 45 2.76 0.08 -14.81
CA GLU A 45 1.67 0.18 -13.86
C GLU A 45 1.82 1.44 -12.97
N GLY A 46 0.69 2.00 -12.49
CA GLY A 46 0.70 3.10 -11.53
C GLY A 46 1.00 2.63 -10.11
N ALA A 47 1.73 3.42 -9.35
CA ALA A 47 2.01 3.19 -7.93
C ALA A 47 1.34 4.25 -7.06
N ILE A 48 0.56 3.85 -6.05
CA ILE A 48 -0.01 4.75 -5.05
C ILE A 48 0.47 4.34 -3.66
N VAL A 49 1.07 5.27 -2.92
CA VAL A 49 1.49 5.03 -1.53
C VAL A 49 0.66 5.91 -0.59
N VAL A 50 -0.05 5.29 0.33
CA VAL A 50 -0.69 5.98 1.48
C VAL A 50 0.25 5.84 2.66
N THR A 51 0.94 6.93 3.01
CA THR A 51 1.90 6.93 4.12
C THR A 51 1.33 7.59 5.37
N THR A 52 1.34 6.84 6.46
CA THR A 52 0.94 7.30 7.80
C THR A 52 2.14 7.45 8.74
N ARG A 53 3.33 7.04 8.29
CA ARG A 53 4.56 6.96 9.07
C ARG A 53 5.63 7.95 8.62
N ASP A 54 5.88 8.03 7.32
CA ASP A 54 6.94 8.85 6.72
C ASP A 54 6.33 9.97 5.86
N SER A 55 7.05 11.09 5.70
CA SER A 55 6.64 12.14 4.76
C SER A 55 6.76 11.68 3.30
N ALA A 56 6.00 12.32 2.41
CA ALA A 56 6.07 12.03 0.98
C ALA A 56 7.49 12.17 0.41
N SER A 57 8.26 13.17 0.87
CA SER A 57 9.64 13.35 0.42
C SER A 57 10.54 12.15 0.77
N ARG A 58 10.31 11.51 1.92
CA ARG A 58 11.04 10.31 2.32
C ARG A 58 10.62 9.11 1.47
N VAL A 59 9.31 8.94 1.26
CA VAL A 59 8.79 7.85 0.42
C VAL A 59 9.32 7.97 -1.01
N LEU A 60 9.30 9.17 -1.60
CA LEU A 60 9.85 9.41 -2.94
C LEU A 60 11.32 9.05 -3.02
N ALA A 61 12.15 9.53 -2.08
CA ALA A 61 13.57 9.22 -2.06
C ALA A 61 13.84 7.71 -1.96
N ASP A 62 13.09 6.99 -1.11
CA ASP A 62 13.24 5.53 -0.98
C ASP A 62 12.80 4.81 -2.27
N TYR A 63 11.73 5.30 -2.95
CA TYR A 63 11.20 4.72 -4.17
C TYR A 63 12.08 4.96 -5.39
N GLU A 64 12.64 6.17 -5.53
CA GLU A 64 13.56 6.56 -6.61
C GLU A 64 14.79 5.64 -6.68
N HIS A 65 15.23 5.09 -5.56
CA HIS A 65 16.33 4.13 -5.52
C HIS A 65 15.97 2.72 -6.03
N LEU A 66 14.67 2.42 -6.19
CA LEU A 66 14.17 1.11 -6.61
C LEU A 66 13.77 1.07 -8.09
N VAL A 67 13.56 2.24 -8.72
CA VAL A 67 13.15 2.33 -10.12
C VAL A 67 14.32 2.76 -10.99
N THR A 68 14.34 2.29 -12.24
CA THR A 68 15.45 2.57 -13.17
C THR A 68 15.37 4.00 -13.71
N ASP A 69 14.17 4.51 -13.95
CA ASP A 69 13.93 5.86 -14.48
C ASP A 69 12.81 6.54 -13.67
N PRO A 70 13.18 7.29 -12.60
CA PRO A 70 12.22 7.94 -11.72
C PRO A 70 11.31 8.97 -12.42
N GLU A 71 11.73 9.53 -13.55
CA GLU A 71 10.95 10.53 -14.29
C GLU A 71 9.84 9.88 -15.14
N SER A 72 9.98 8.60 -15.46
CA SER A 72 9.02 7.87 -16.30
C SER A 72 7.95 7.11 -15.51
N VAL A 73 8.03 7.05 -14.17
CA VAL A 73 7.08 6.28 -13.36
C VAL A 73 5.89 7.12 -12.91
N ASP A 74 4.71 6.52 -12.96
CA ASP A 74 3.47 7.10 -12.46
C ASP A 74 3.31 6.76 -10.97
N ILE A 75 3.75 7.69 -10.09
CA ILE A 75 3.59 7.57 -8.64
C ILE A 75 2.67 8.66 -8.08
N GLY A 76 1.81 8.29 -7.12
CA GLY A 76 0.99 9.18 -6.30
C GLY A 76 1.18 8.88 -4.82
N ILE A 77 1.32 9.90 -3.98
CA ILE A 77 1.49 9.73 -2.53
C ILE A 77 0.40 10.47 -1.77
N VAL A 78 -0.32 9.75 -0.92
CA VAL A 78 -1.20 10.32 0.10
C VAL A 78 -0.39 10.45 1.38
N ASP A 79 0.05 11.66 1.69
CA ASP A 79 0.87 11.98 2.87
C ASP A 79 -0.02 12.40 4.05
N CYS A 80 -0.04 11.58 5.10
CA CYS A 80 -0.80 11.82 6.33
C CYS A 80 0.07 12.37 7.47
N VAL A 81 1.34 12.69 7.20
CA VAL A 81 2.37 13.03 8.19
C VAL A 81 2.75 14.51 8.16
N THR A 82 3.01 15.04 6.98
CA THR A 82 3.60 16.39 6.81
C THR A 82 2.72 17.49 7.40
N LYS A 83 1.40 17.47 7.18
CA LYS A 83 0.46 18.42 7.80
C LYS A 83 0.34 18.22 9.31
N HIS A 84 0.33 16.95 9.75
CA HIS A 84 0.29 16.60 11.18
C HIS A 84 1.51 17.15 11.94
N GLN A 85 2.67 17.24 11.29
CA GLN A 85 3.88 17.88 11.81
C GLN A 85 3.83 19.43 11.79
N GLY A 86 2.70 20.02 11.44
CA GLY A 86 2.51 21.47 11.44
C GLY A 86 3.04 22.20 10.19
N ARG A 87 3.41 21.48 9.12
CA ARG A 87 3.86 22.10 7.86
C ARG A 87 2.68 22.56 7.02
N SER A 88 2.78 23.74 6.43
CA SER A 88 1.81 24.24 5.46
C SER A 88 2.20 23.78 4.07
N VAL A 89 1.44 22.82 3.52
CA VAL A 89 1.66 22.23 2.20
C VAL A 89 0.36 22.18 1.42
N ARG A 90 0.46 22.13 0.09
CA ARG A 90 -0.67 22.01 -0.84
C ARG A 90 -0.51 20.75 -1.67
N ASP A 91 -1.63 20.20 -2.12
CA ASP A 91 -1.68 19.09 -3.04
C ASP A 91 -0.99 19.45 -4.37
N THR A 92 -0.33 18.45 -4.95
CA THR A 92 0.31 18.49 -6.27
C THR A 92 -0.18 17.29 -7.08
N ASP A 93 0.31 17.14 -8.31
CA ASP A 93 -0.01 15.98 -9.17
C ASP A 93 0.63 14.68 -8.67
N VAL A 94 1.62 14.76 -7.76
CA VAL A 94 2.35 13.62 -7.20
C VAL A 94 2.02 13.39 -5.72
N VAL A 95 1.73 14.46 -4.96
CA VAL A 95 1.48 14.36 -3.51
C VAL A 95 0.18 15.04 -3.15
N LYS A 96 -0.70 14.29 -2.47
CA LYS A 96 -1.92 14.80 -1.84
C LYS A 96 -1.84 14.59 -0.33
N TYR A 97 -2.40 15.52 0.44
CA TYR A 97 -2.20 15.56 1.89
C TYR A 97 -3.50 15.35 2.66
N ALA A 98 -3.50 14.37 3.57
CA ALA A 98 -4.46 14.29 4.69
C ALA A 98 -3.96 15.10 5.88
N ALA A 99 -4.83 15.44 6.83
CA ALA A 99 -4.47 16.28 7.97
C ALA A 99 -3.59 15.53 8.98
N SER A 100 -3.86 14.25 9.19
CA SER A 100 -3.16 13.37 10.14
C SER A 100 -3.44 11.90 9.80
N PRO A 101 -2.74 10.94 10.46
CA PRO A 101 -3.09 9.52 10.37
C PRO A 101 -4.52 9.18 10.83
N GLU A 102 -5.15 10.03 11.65
CA GLU A 102 -6.55 9.87 12.10
C GLU A 102 -7.58 10.29 11.04
N ASP A 103 -7.17 11.10 10.05
CA ASP A 103 -8.07 11.60 8.99
C ASP A 103 -8.27 10.55 7.88
N MET A 104 -8.75 9.37 8.30
CA MET A 104 -8.99 8.22 7.43
C MET A 104 -9.98 8.53 6.31
N THR A 105 -10.95 9.42 6.55
CA THR A 105 -11.89 9.87 5.52
C THR A 105 -11.16 10.57 4.39
N ARG A 106 -10.26 11.48 4.70
CA ARG A 106 -9.48 12.21 3.69
C ARG A 106 -8.46 11.32 2.99
N MET A 107 -7.86 10.35 3.70
CA MET A 107 -7.03 9.32 3.06
C MET A 107 -7.79 8.62 1.94
N GLY A 108 -9.00 8.14 2.23
CA GLY A 108 -9.83 7.46 1.23
C GLY A 108 -10.26 8.36 0.07
N ILE A 109 -10.51 9.65 0.32
CA ILE A 109 -10.81 10.64 -0.73
C ILE A 109 -9.57 10.85 -1.62
N LYS A 110 -8.40 11.12 -1.01
CA LYS A 110 -7.15 11.39 -1.76
C LYS A 110 -6.68 10.17 -2.56
N PHE A 111 -6.86 8.98 -2.02
CA PHE A 111 -6.65 7.73 -2.76
C PHE A 111 -7.57 7.65 -4.00
N SER A 112 -8.86 7.87 -3.83
CA SER A 112 -9.82 7.82 -4.95
C SER A 112 -9.53 8.87 -6.02
N GLU A 113 -9.08 10.08 -5.63
CA GLU A 113 -8.62 11.11 -6.57
C GLU A 113 -7.45 10.61 -7.42
N PHE A 114 -6.44 9.94 -6.84
CA PHE A 114 -5.33 9.36 -7.60
C PHE A 114 -5.77 8.24 -8.53
N VAL A 115 -6.65 7.33 -8.08
CA VAL A 115 -7.19 6.27 -8.94
C VAL A 115 -7.88 6.86 -10.16
N GLU A 116 -8.70 7.90 -9.97
CA GLU A 116 -9.38 8.58 -11.07
C GLU A 116 -8.40 9.28 -12.02
N GLU A 117 -7.40 10.00 -11.50
CA GLU A 117 -6.36 10.65 -12.29
C GLU A 117 -5.55 9.64 -13.10
N PHE A 118 -5.10 8.54 -12.48
CA PHE A 118 -4.31 7.51 -13.14
C PHE A 118 -5.10 6.85 -14.26
N ARG A 119 -6.36 6.47 -14.03
CA ARG A 119 -7.18 5.82 -15.04
C ARG A 119 -7.61 6.77 -16.15
N ARG A 120 -8.16 7.95 -15.80
CA ARG A 120 -8.79 8.85 -16.78
C ARG A 120 -7.82 9.77 -17.47
N GLN A 121 -6.79 10.26 -16.78
CA GLN A 121 -5.88 11.26 -17.33
C GLN A 121 -4.59 10.64 -17.88
N ARG A 122 -4.10 9.56 -17.23
CA ARG A 122 -2.86 8.90 -17.63
C ARG A 122 -3.11 7.59 -18.40
N GLY A 123 -4.33 7.06 -18.41
CA GLY A 123 -4.72 5.85 -19.15
C GLY A 123 -4.14 4.56 -18.57
N LEU A 124 -3.80 4.55 -17.28
CA LEU A 124 -3.22 3.37 -16.62
C LEU A 124 -4.30 2.33 -16.32
N GLU A 125 -4.12 1.12 -16.81
CA GLU A 125 -5.04 0.00 -16.56
C GLU A 125 -4.77 -0.67 -15.22
N ASN A 126 -3.51 -0.83 -14.85
CA ASN A 126 -3.09 -1.50 -13.62
C ASN A 126 -2.53 -0.50 -12.61
N ILE A 127 -2.91 -0.64 -11.35
CA ILE A 127 -2.48 0.23 -10.24
C ILE A 127 -2.13 -0.64 -9.04
N ARG A 128 -0.93 -0.43 -8.47
CA ARG A 128 -0.54 -1.02 -7.18
C ARG A 128 -0.64 0.02 -6.08
N VAL A 129 -1.17 -0.39 -4.93
CA VAL A 129 -1.42 0.49 -3.78
C VAL A 129 -0.67 -0.06 -2.57
N MET A 130 0.07 0.80 -1.87
CA MET A 130 0.71 0.45 -0.61
C MET A 130 0.13 1.32 0.52
N VAL A 131 -0.23 0.69 1.64
CA VAL A 131 -0.56 1.39 2.90
C VAL A 131 0.56 1.15 3.91
N ASP A 132 1.31 2.20 4.25
CA ASP A 132 2.45 2.15 5.17
C ASP A 132 2.24 3.13 6.35
N SER A 133 1.76 2.68 7.51
CA SER A 133 1.43 1.32 7.92
C SER A 133 0.15 1.27 8.74
N LEU A 134 -0.48 0.09 8.81
CA LEU A 134 -1.64 -0.15 9.69
C LEU A 134 -1.28 0.00 11.16
N SER A 135 -0.04 -0.35 11.54
CA SER A 135 0.42 -0.18 12.91
C SER A 135 0.40 1.28 13.37
N THR A 136 0.71 2.21 12.48
CA THR A 136 0.60 3.64 12.79
C THR A 136 -0.86 4.05 12.99
N LEU A 137 -1.79 3.55 12.17
CA LEU A 137 -3.22 3.81 12.36
C LEU A 137 -3.72 3.32 13.73
N LEU A 138 -3.26 2.14 14.15
CA LEU A 138 -3.59 1.54 15.45
C LEU A 138 -2.98 2.27 16.66
N MET A 139 -1.95 3.11 16.44
CA MET A 139 -1.44 4.01 17.50
C MET A 139 -2.34 5.22 17.74
N TYR A 140 -3.10 5.63 16.73
CA TYR A 140 -3.97 6.82 16.78
C TYR A 140 -5.45 6.48 16.96
N SER A 141 -5.85 5.24 16.67
CA SER A 141 -7.26 4.82 16.70
C SER A 141 -7.39 3.39 17.22
N ASP A 142 -8.54 3.05 17.77
CA ASP A 142 -8.84 1.68 18.20
C ASP A 142 -8.97 0.71 17.01
N VAL A 143 -8.81 -0.58 17.29
CA VAL A 143 -8.84 -1.66 16.27
C VAL A 143 -10.16 -1.68 15.50
N GLN A 144 -11.29 -1.38 16.14
CA GLN A 144 -12.60 -1.40 15.49
C GLN A 144 -12.73 -0.26 14.47
N THR A 145 -12.18 0.91 14.80
CA THR A 145 -12.16 2.07 13.89
C THR A 145 -11.26 1.79 12.70
N VAL A 146 -10.05 1.27 12.94
CA VAL A 146 -9.13 0.87 11.86
C VAL A 146 -9.73 -0.24 11.01
N PHE A 147 -10.35 -1.26 11.61
CA PHE A 147 -11.01 -2.34 10.87
C PHE A 147 -12.11 -1.80 9.93
N ARG A 148 -13.01 -0.93 10.42
CA ARG A 148 -14.07 -0.34 9.60
C ARG A 148 -13.51 0.49 8.44
N PHE A 149 -12.48 1.27 8.70
CA PHE A 149 -11.80 2.02 7.66
C PHE A 149 -11.18 1.09 6.62
N MET A 150 -10.41 0.10 7.05
CA MET A 150 -9.74 -0.82 6.14
C MET A 150 -10.72 -1.68 5.35
N HIS A 151 -11.83 -2.09 5.93
CA HIS A 151 -12.90 -2.81 5.21
C HIS A 151 -13.44 -1.98 4.02
N VAL A 152 -13.65 -0.68 4.21
CA VAL A 152 -14.04 0.22 3.13
C VAL A 152 -12.90 0.47 2.15
N PHE A 153 -11.67 0.58 2.66
CA PHE A 153 -10.50 0.89 1.84
C PHE A 153 -10.11 -0.27 0.93
N THR A 154 -10.11 -1.51 1.45
CA THR A 154 -9.88 -2.73 0.64
C THR A 154 -10.95 -2.90 -0.43
N SER A 155 -12.22 -2.64 -0.10
CA SER A 155 -13.31 -2.65 -1.10
C SER A 155 -13.13 -1.59 -2.19
N ARG A 156 -12.51 -0.44 -1.91
CA ARG A 156 -12.18 0.55 -2.95
C ARG A 156 -11.05 0.09 -3.86
N ILE A 157 -10.06 -0.61 -3.30
CA ILE A 157 -8.97 -1.24 -4.08
C ILE A 157 -9.54 -2.32 -4.99
N GLU A 158 -10.43 -3.18 -4.46
CA GLU A 158 -11.15 -4.19 -5.22
C GLU A 158 -11.95 -3.58 -6.37
N ASN A 159 -12.80 -2.58 -6.10
CA ASN A 159 -13.59 -1.89 -7.13
C ASN A 159 -12.75 -1.10 -8.15
N ALA A 160 -11.50 -0.80 -7.81
CA ALA A 160 -10.53 -0.20 -8.71
C ALA A 160 -9.71 -1.24 -9.47
N ASP A 161 -10.01 -2.54 -9.38
CA ASP A 161 -9.20 -3.61 -9.95
C ASP A 161 -7.70 -3.45 -9.65
N ALA A 162 -7.35 -2.83 -8.50
CA ALA A 162 -5.97 -2.56 -8.10
C ALA A 162 -5.40 -3.71 -7.25
N LEU A 163 -4.07 -3.77 -7.11
CA LEU A 163 -3.40 -4.64 -6.13
C LEU A 163 -3.10 -3.83 -4.86
N GLY A 164 -3.60 -4.28 -3.71
CA GLY A 164 -3.34 -3.68 -2.40
C GLY A 164 -2.24 -4.40 -1.62
N LEU A 165 -1.24 -3.66 -1.11
CA LEU A 165 -0.18 -4.13 -0.23
C LEU A 165 -0.26 -3.35 1.10
N HIS A 166 -0.57 -4.03 2.20
CA HIS A 166 -0.84 -3.41 3.48
C HIS A 166 0.20 -3.80 4.51
N VAL A 167 1.03 -2.83 4.95
CA VAL A 167 2.17 -3.10 5.84
C VAL A 167 1.74 -3.04 7.30
N ILE A 168 2.14 -4.05 8.08
CA ILE A 168 1.89 -4.11 9.53
C ILE A 168 3.11 -4.66 10.30
N GLU A 169 3.35 -4.13 11.50
CA GLU A 169 4.34 -4.67 12.46
C GLU A 169 3.73 -5.85 13.22
N SER A 170 4.15 -7.08 12.93
CA SER A 170 3.54 -8.28 13.51
C SER A 170 3.69 -8.40 15.02
N THR A 171 4.77 -7.86 15.58
CA THR A 171 5.07 -7.95 17.02
C THR A 171 4.64 -6.74 17.84
N ALA A 172 4.05 -5.73 17.20
CA ALA A 172 3.56 -4.53 17.89
C ALA A 172 2.13 -4.66 18.40
N HIS A 173 1.43 -5.74 18.03
CA HIS A 173 0.02 -5.96 18.31
C HIS A 173 -0.19 -7.37 18.89
N ASP A 174 -1.25 -7.54 19.69
CA ASP A 174 -1.65 -8.84 20.19
C ASP A 174 -2.28 -9.72 19.10
N ASP A 175 -2.37 -11.02 19.37
CA ASP A 175 -2.91 -12.01 18.45
C ASP A 175 -4.37 -11.72 18.06
N GLU A 176 -5.17 -11.16 18.98
CA GLU A 176 -6.57 -10.82 18.73
C GLU A 176 -6.68 -9.71 17.69
N THR A 177 -5.89 -8.64 17.83
CA THR A 177 -5.80 -7.54 16.87
C THR A 177 -5.31 -8.04 15.51
N MET A 178 -4.23 -8.84 15.48
CA MET A 178 -3.70 -9.40 14.25
C MET A 178 -4.71 -10.31 13.54
N ASN A 179 -5.38 -11.20 14.27
CA ASN A 179 -6.39 -12.10 13.70
C ASN A 179 -7.63 -11.34 13.20
N THR A 180 -8.02 -10.26 13.89
CA THR A 180 -9.13 -9.40 13.47
C THR A 180 -8.80 -8.73 12.13
N LEU A 181 -7.61 -8.14 11.98
CA LEU A 181 -7.23 -7.45 10.76
C LEU A 181 -6.95 -8.39 9.59
N LYS A 182 -6.37 -9.57 9.84
CA LYS A 182 -6.10 -10.57 8.79
C LYS A 182 -7.34 -11.00 8.00
N GLN A 183 -8.53 -10.90 8.58
CA GLN A 183 -9.80 -11.22 7.90
C GLN A 183 -10.13 -10.28 6.73
N LEU A 184 -9.45 -9.14 6.62
CA LEU A 184 -9.67 -8.14 5.57
C LEU A 184 -8.83 -8.40 4.30
N PHE A 185 -7.95 -9.39 4.33
CA PHE A 185 -6.97 -9.59 3.28
C PHE A 185 -7.09 -10.98 2.65
N ASP A 186 -6.83 -11.05 1.35
CA ASP A 186 -6.91 -12.27 0.55
C ASP A 186 -5.67 -13.13 0.69
N GLY A 187 -4.55 -12.51 1.07
CA GLY A 187 -3.28 -13.20 1.26
C GLY A 187 -2.38 -12.51 2.29
N VAL A 188 -1.33 -13.20 2.69
CA VAL A 188 -0.33 -12.71 3.65
C VAL A 188 1.06 -13.02 3.14
N ILE A 189 1.94 -12.02 3.22
CA ILE A 189 3.39 -12.17 3.07
C ILE A 189 4.00 -11.90 4.46
N ASP A 190 4.56 -12.94 5.07
CA ASP A 190 5.24 -12.84 6.37
C ASP A 190 6.76 -12.70 6.13
N VAL A 191 7.31 -11.55 6.52
CA VAL A 191 8.72 -11.19 6.34
C VAL A 191 9.48 -11.34 7.66
N SER A 192 10.60 -12.03 7.61
CA SER A 192 11.50 -12.28 8.75
C SER A 192 12.96 -11.97 8.39
N ASP A 193 13.87 -12.13 9.34
CA ASP A 193 15.31 -11.96 9.11
C ASP A 193 15.90 -13.01 8.14
N ASP A 194 15.24 -14.17 8.03
CA ASP A 194 15.65 -15.27 7.13
C ASP A 194 15.05 -15.18 5.73
N GLY A 195 14.25 -14.14 5.44
CA GLY A 195 13.54 -13.96 4.18
C GLY A 195 12.05 -13.77 4.37
N PHE A 196 11.26 -14.23 3.41
CA PHE A 196 9.80 -14.15 3.52
C PHE A 196 9.12 -15.47 3.15
N SER A 197 7.89 -15.65 3.63
CA SER A 197 6.96 -16.69 3.17
C SER A 197 5.65 -16.04 2.74
N ALA A 198 5.00 -16.60 1.73
CA ALA A 198 3.78 -16.05 1.18
C ALA A 198 2.66 -17.10 1.18
N THR A 199 1.51 -16.73 1.72
CA THR A 199 0.25 -17.46 1.56
C THR A 199 -0.67 -16.58 0.74
N LEU A 200 -0.72 -16.84 -0.56
CA LEU A 200 -1.44 -16.03 -1.54
C LEU A 200 -2.63 -16.81 -2.12
N PRO A 201 -3.68 -16.11 -2.57
CA PRO A 201 -4.78 -16.78 -3.25
C PRO A 201 -4.28 -17.41 -4.55
N SER A 202 -4.69 -18.66 -4.79
CA SER A 202 -4.43 -19.30 -6.08
C SER A 202 -5.30 -18.67 -7.16
N VAL A 203 -4.68 -18.28 -8.27
CA VAL A 203 -5.42 -17.88 -9.46
C VAL A 203 -5.80 -19.17 -10.19
N ASP A 204 -7.10 -19.45 -10.28
CA ASP A 204 -7.57 -20.56 -11.11
C ASP A 204 -7.38 -20.16 -12.59
N PRO A 205 -6.66 -20.93 -13.42
CA PRO A 205 -6.38 -20.56 -14.80
C PRO A 205 -7.61 -20.56 -15.72
N ALA A 206 -8.81 -20.59 -15.16
CA ALA A 206 -10.08 -20.72 -15.89
C ALA A 206 -11.02 -19.50 -15.80
N ASP A 207 -10.60 -18.37 -15.23
CA ASP A 207 -11.39 -17.12 -15.20
C ASP A 207 -10.79 -16.00 -16.05
#